data_eee8f5745790292be121053f26e65dc5
#
_entry.id   eee8f5745790292be121053f26e65dc5
#
_cell.length_a   1.000
_cell.length_b   1.000
_cell.length_c   1.000
_cell.angle_alpha   90.00
_cell.angle_beta   90.00
_cell.angle_gamma   90.00
#
_symmetry.space_group_name_H-M   'P 1'
#
loop_
_entity.id
_entity.type
_entity.pdbx_description
1 polymer ?
#
loop_
_entity_poly.entity_id
_entity_poly.type
_entity_poly.pdbx_seq_one_letter_code
_entity_poly.pdbx_strand_id
1 'polypeptide(L)'
;MNTKKYLIAGALALTMSAPAMAQEVNYAKALEPITAALKAAPNDPKAAKDLIKEYQKTFKKDEEAIVALGNVYLLQHNFTEAEALANSVINNKKFNGSKAYVLLGDIAAIQDSIGNAGAAAQQYQTAISLDPHNVTAYERYAKVYRHVNSKVAVAKLEELRKVEPNYPVEATAAEIMLNDRKYKEALAWYNKANPANMSEDNFYNYGFAAYITKDYQKALDVAKQGLQKFPNSEYLSRIAMMAAVELKDYPTAISYANTVFAGKGKKVSNDYDVYAKALCGNKQY
;
A
#
# COMPACT_ATOMS: atom_id res chain seq x y z
N MET A 1 9.36 -20.54 1.14
CA MET A 1 8.32 -20.02 2.06
C MET A 1 7.71 -18.81 1.39
N ASN A 2 6.39 -18.88 1.10
CA ASN A 2 5.71 -17.98 0.16
C ASN A 2 5.49 -16.56 0.71
N THR A 3 6.34 -15.63 0.34
CA THR A 3 6.20 -14.18 0.62
C THR A 3 5.29 -13.43 -0.37
N LYS A 4 4.65 -14.14 -1.31
CA LYS A 4 3.87 -13.53 -2.41
C LYS A 4 2.40 -13.17 -2.07
N LYS A 5 1.89 -13.50 -0.88
CA LYS A 5 0.44 -13.36 -0.57
C LYS A 5 -0.01 -12.03 0.06
N TYR A 6 0.89 -11.09 0.35
CA TYR A 6 0.51 -9.89 1.12
C TYR A 6 0.47 -8.58 0.34
N LEU A 7 0.57 -8.63 -1.00
CA LEU A 7 0.83 -7.43 -1.82
C LEU A 7 -0.41 -6.70 -2.33
N ILE A 8 -1.62 -7.23 -2.17
CA ILE A 8 -2.81 -6.66 -2.83
C ILE A 8 -3.96 -6.31 -1.87
N ALA A 9 -3.96 -6.77 -0.63
CA ALA A 9 -5.08 -6.58 0.30
C ALA A 9 -5.22 -5.15 0.89
N GLY A 10 -4.29 -4.24 0.63
CA GLY A 10 -4.21 -2.94 1.31
C GLY A 10 -4.59 -1.70 0.48
N ALA A 11 -5.14 -1.82 -0.73
CA ALA A 11 -5.21 -0.68 -1.64
C ALA A 11 -6.58 -0.41 -2.28
N LEU A 12 -7.67 -0.68 -1.58
CA LEU A 12 -9.00 -0.17 -1.93
C LEU A 12 -9.53 0.79 -0.85
N ALA A 13 -8.68 1.72 -0.39
CA ALA A 13 -9.16 2.94 0.20
C ALA A 13 -9.34 3.95 -0.95
N LEU A 14 -10.54 4.02 -1.47
CA LEU A 14 -11.00 5.05 -2.41
C LEU A 14 -10.92 6.42 -1.71
N THR A 15 -9.93 7.24 -2.05
CA THR A 15 -9.95 8.67 -1.74
C THR A 15 -10.73 9.38 -2.84
N MET A 16 -11.92 9.86 -2.52
CA MET A 16 -12.86 10.45 -3.46
C MET A 16 -13.00 11.95 -3.31
N SER A 17 -13.10 12.69 -4.42
CA SER A 17 -13.44 14.09 -4.46
C SER A 17 -14.98 14.28 -4.49
N ALA A 18 -15.50 15.28 -3.77
CA ALA A 18 -16.91 15.46 -3.43
C ALA A 18 -17.98 15.45 -4.57
N PRO A 19 -17.76 15.87 -5.82
CA PRO A 19 -18.81 15.80 -6.85
C PRO A 19 -18.97 14.40 -7.49
N ALA A 20 -17.97 13.52 -7.41
CA ALA A 20 -18.06 12.14 -7.88
C ALA A 20 -18.85 11.23 -6.94
N MET A 21 -18.96 11.60 -5.67
CA MET A 21 -19.53 10.76 -4.60
C MET A 21 -20.99 10.33 -4.80
N ALA A 22 -21.82 11.15 -5.45
CA ALA A 22 -23.26 10.83 -5.59
C ALA A 22 -23.53 9.74 -6.65
N GLN A 23 -22.67 9.63 -7.67
CA GLN A 23 -22.80 8.63 -8.73
C GLN A 23 -22.07 7.34 -8.38
N GLU A 24 -20.94 7.43 -7.69
CA GLU A 24 -20.14 6.30 -7.18
C GLU A 24 -20.87 5.45 -6.15
N VAL A 25 -21.63 6.08 -5.26
CA VAL A 25 -22.47 5.36 -4.27
C VAL A 25 -23.44 4.39 -4.95
N ASN A 26 -23.87 4.72 -6.17
CA ASN A 26 -24.88 3.93 -6.87
C ASN A 26 -24.31 2.60 -7.43
N TYR A 27 -23.18 2.62 -8.15
CA TYR A 27 -22.61 1.40 -8.70
C TYR A 27 -21.87 0.57 -7.65
N ALA A 28 -21.25 1.19 -6.65
CA ALA A 28 -20.60 0.48 -5.55
C ALA A 28 -21.61 -0.35 -4.76
N LYS A 29 -22.77 0.24 -4.41
CA LYS A 29 -23.87 -0.49 -3.76
C LYS A 29 -24.44 -1.60 -4.63
N ALA A 30 -24.56 -1.38 -5.93
CA ALA A 30 -25.00 -2.38 -6.88
C ALA A 30 -24.00 -3.56 -7.06
N LEU A 31 -22.72 -3.36 -6.74
CA LEU A 31 -21.68 -4.41 -6.77
C LEU A 31 -21.69 -5.32 -5.52
N GLU A 32 -22.27 -4.90 -4.40
CA GLU A 32 -22.27 -5.70 -3.17
C GLU A 32 -22.87 -7.10 -3.35
N PRO A 33 -24.09 -7.27 -3.93
CA PRO A 33 -24.67 -8.60 -4.13
C PRO A 33 -23.88 -9.42 -5.15
N ILE A 34 -23.31 -8.80 -6.18
CA ILE A 34 -22.45 -9.47 -7.17
C ILE A 34 -21.20 -10.01 -6.49
N THR A 35 -20.55 -9.16 -5.69
CA THR A 35 -19.34 -9.53 -4.94
C THR A 35 -19.62 -10.67 -3.96
N ALA A 36 -20.75 -10.63 -3.26
CA ALA A 36 -21.17 -11.69 -2.34
C ALA A 36 -21.39 -13.02 -3.07
N ALA A 37 -22.09 -13.00 -4.20
CA ALA A 37 -22.37 -14.22 -4.99
C ALA A 37 -21.08 -14.83 -5.56
N LEU A 38 -20.17 -14.03 -6.10
CA LEU A 38 -18.88 -14.50 -6.62
C LEU A 38 -17.95 -15.02 -5.51
N LYS A 39 -17.97 -14.41 -4.33
CA LYS A 39 -17.23 -14.92 -3.15
C LYS A 39 -17.76 -16.24 -2.64
N ALA A 40 -19.07 -16.46 -2.70
CA ALA A 40 -19.69 -17.71 -2.29
C ALA A 40 -19.37 -18.87 -3.26
N ALA A 41 -19.07 -18.57 -4.52
CA ALA A 41 -18.74 -19.54 -5.55
C ALA A 41 -17.47 -19.10 -6.34
N PRO A 42 -16.27 -19.12 -5.72
CA PRO A 42 -15.05 -18.50 -6.27
C PRO A 42 -14.54 -19.15 -7.57
N ASN A 43 -14.99 -20.37 -7.88
CA ASN A 43 -14.61 -21.09 -9.10
C ASN A 43 -15.70 -21.04 -10.19
N ASP A 44 -16.79 -20.30 -9.95
CA ASP A 44 -17.87 -20.10 -10.91
C ASP A 44 -18.07 -18.61 -11.21
N PRO A 45 -17.45 -18.09 -12.27
CA PRO A 45 -17.62 -16.69 -12.67
C PRO A 45 -19.07 -16.35 -13.10
N LYS A 46 -19.93 -17.36 -13.28
CA LYS A 46 -21.34 -17.20 -13.65
C LYS A 46 -22.27 -17.17 -12.44
N ALA A 47 -21.76 -17.36 -11.22
CA ALA A 47 -22.57 -17.41 -10.00
C ALA A 47 -23.48 -16.17 -9.80
N ALA A 48 -23.07 -15.00 -10.34
CA ALA A 48 -23.84 -13.76 -10.29
C ALA A 48 -24.42 -13.33 -11.64
N LYS A 49 -24.60 -14.24 -12.59
CA LYS A 49 -24.88 -13.93 -14.00
C LYS A 49 -26.03 -12.94 -14.21
N ASP A 50 -27.14 -13.14 -13.53
CA ASP A 50 -28.33 -12.28 -13.73
C ASP A 50 -28.12 -10.90 -13.08
N LEU A 51 -27.50 -10.84 -11.90
CA LEU A 51 -27.12 -9.60 -11.24
C LEU A 51 -26.14 -8.78 -12.10
N ILE A 52 -25.14 -9.44 -12.67
CA ILE A 52 -24.16 -8.82 -13.55
C ILE A 52 -24.81 -8.29 -14.81
N LYS A 53 -25.75 -9.05 -15.42
CA LYS A 53 -26.47 -8.61 -16.62
C LYS A 53 -27.30 -7.36 -16.35
N GLU A 54 -27.96 -7.28 -15.20
CA GLU A 54 -28.73 -6.12 -14.79
C GLU A 54 -27.80 -4.92 -14.51
N TYR A 55 -26.70 -5.13 -13.80
CA TYR A 55 -25.67 -4.13 -13.55
C TYR A 55 -25.14 -3.56 -14.87
N GLN A 56 -24.68 -4.39 -15.78
CA GLN A 56 -24.16 -3.98 -17.08
C GLN A 56 -25.20 -3.24 -17.92
N LYS A 57 -26.47 -3.64 -17.86
CA LYS A 57 -27.55 -2.89 -18.54
C LYS A 57 -27.71 -1.50 -17.98
N THR A 58 -27.66 -1.36 -16.64
CA THR A 58 -27.84 -0.10 -15.93
C THR A 58 -26.64 0.86 -16.19
N PHE A 59 -25.43 0.34 -16.08
CA PHE A 59 -24.18 1.14 -16.09
C PHE A 59 -23.39 1.04 -17.41
N LYS A 60 -24.01 0.62 -18.53
CA LYS A 60 -23.35 0.41 -19.83
C LYS A 60 -22.62 1.62 -20.42
N LYS A 61 -22.92 2.83 -19.92
CA LYS A 61 -22.34 4.10 -20.38
C LYS A 61 -21.40 4.71 -19.35
N ASP A 62 -21.14 4.02 -18.27
CA ASP A 62 -20.32 4.47 -17.16
C ASP A 62 -19.02 3.65 -17.15
N GLU A 63 -17.92 4.29 -17.58
CA GLU A 63 -16.60 3.67 -17.64
C GLU A 63 -16.13 3.17 -16.27
N GLU A 64 -16.38 3.99 -15.23
CA GLU A 64 -15.94 3.65 -13.87
C GLU A 64 -16.68 2.43 -13.35
N ALA A 65 -17.98 2.36 -13.58
CA ALA A 65 -18.77 1.21 -13.18
C ALA A 65 -18.34 -0.08 -13.89
N ILE A 66 -18.02 -0.01 -15.19
CA ILE A 66 -17.54 -1.18 -15.95
C ILE A 66 -16.19 -1.66 -15.38
N VAL A 67 -15.26 -0.75 -15.13
CA VAL A 67 -13.95 -1.08 -14.54
C VAL A 67 -14.10 -1.59 -13.10
N ALA A 68 -15.04 -1.02 -12.32
CA ALA A 68 -15.31 -1.48 -10.96
C ALA A 68 -15.80 -2.95 -10.94
N LEU A 69 -16.66 -3.34 -11.87
CA LEU A 69 -17.05 -4.76 -12.04
C LEU A 69 -15.83 -5.63 -12.44
N GLY A 70 -14.97 -5.13 -13.32
CA GLY A 70 -13.71 -5.79 -13.68
C GLY A 70 -12.81 -6.04 -12.46
N ASN A 71 -12.71 -5.05 -11.55
CA ASN A 71 -11.96 -5.19 -10.30
C ASN A 71 -12.59 -6.25 -9.36
N VAL A 72 -13.92 -6.39 -9.34
CA VAL A 72 -14.57 -7.48 -8.59
C VAL A 72 -14.15 -8.85 -9.12
N TYR A 73 -14.12 -9.04 -10.42
CA TYR A 73 -13.61 -10.27 -11.04
C TYR A 73 -12.11 -10.49 -10.78
N LEU A 74 -11.30 -9.44 -10.86
CA LEU A 74 -9.86 -9.50 -10.55
C LEU A 74 -9.62 -10.01 -9.12
N LEU A 75 -10.37 -9.51 -8.14
CA LEU A 75 -10.28 -9.93 -6.74
C LEU A 75 -10.66 -11.41 -6.51
N GLN A 76 -11.46 -11.99 -7.42
CA GLN A 76 -11.81 -13.40 -7.41
C GLN A 76 -10.89 -14.24 -8.33
N HIS A 77 -9.80 -13.66 -8.86
CA HIS A 77 -8.91 -14.30 -9.83
C HIS A 77 -9.58 -14.74 -11.14
N ASN A 78 -10.73 -14.16 -11.48
CA ASN A 78 -11.44 -14.38 -12.72
C ASN A 78 -10.88 -13.43 -13.81
N PHE A 79 -9.65 -13.70 -14.24
CA PHE A 79 -8.89 -12.80 -15.12
C PHE A 79 -9.52 -12.61 -16.49
N THR A 80 -10.10 -13.67 -17.07
CA THR A 80 -10.72 -13.61 -18.40
C THR A 80 -11.88 -12.62 -18.43
N GLU A 81 -12.75 -12.65 -17.43
CA GLU A 81 -13.89 -11.75 -17.31
C GLU A 81 -13.45 -10.32 -17.02
N ALA A 82 -12.43 -10.15 -16.15
CA ALA A 82 -11.85 -8.84 -15.86
C ALA A 82 -11.23 -8.20 -17.10
N GLU A 83 -10.47 -8.97 -17.87
CA GLU A 83 -9.85 -8.54 -19.12
C GLU A 83 -10.88 -8.19 -20.20
N ALA A 84 -11.94 -9.00 -20.34
CA ALA A 84 -13.03 -8.74 -21.28
C ALA A 84 -13.72 -7.39 -20.98
N LEU A 85 -13.95 -7.06 -19.71
CA LEU A 85 -14.52 -5.78 -19.29
C LEU A 85 -13.56 -4.61 -19.59
N ALA A 86 -12.28 -4.74 -19.26
CA ALA A 86 -11.28 -3.72 -19.57
C ALA A 86 -11.23 -3.45 -21.09
N ASN A 87 -11.18 -4.50 -21.91
CA ASN A 87 -11.16 -4.39 -23.36
C ASN A 87 -12.46 -3.78 -23.92
N SER A 88 -13.61 -4.02 -23.30
CA SER A 88 -14.88 -3.39 -23.69
C SER A 88 -14.85 -1.87 -23.50
N VAL A 89 -14.16 -1.39 -22.46
CA VAL A 89 -13.93 0.05 -22.23
C VAL A 89 -12.96 0.61 -23.26
N ILE A 90 -11.81 -0.02 -23.45
CA ILE A 90 -10.75 0.43 -24.38
C ILE A 90 -11.27 0.54 -25.83
N ASN A 91 -12.10 -0.40 -26.25
CA ASN A 91 -12.67 -0.42 -27.59
C ASN A 91 -13.82 0.59 -27.77
N ASN A 92 -14.30 1.21 -26.72
CA ASN A 92 -15.36 2.22 -26.77
C ASN A 92 -14.77 3.63 -26.91
N LYS A 93 -14.80 4.18 -28.12
CA LYS A 93 -14.27 5.53 -28.42
C LYS A 93 -14.85 6.69 -27.58
N LYS A 94 -15.90 6.44 -26.79
CA LYS A 94 -16.52 7.44 -25.91
C LYS A 94 -15.87 7.48 -24.51
N PHE A 95 -15.03 6.50 -24.20
CA PHE A 95 -14.35 6.38 -22.93
C PHE A 95 -12.89 6.83 -23.06
N ASN A 96 -12.31 7.27 -21.94
CA ASN A 96 -10.89 7.61 -21.87
C ASN A 96 -10.01 6.36 -21.88
N GLY A 97 -10.44 5.31 -21.20
CA GLY A 97 -9.74 4.03 -21.12
C GLY A 97 -8.60 3.96 -20.10
N SER A 98 -8.18 5.06 -19.50
CA SER A 98 -7.05 5.08 -18.56
C SER A 98 -7.24 4.10 -17.41
N LYS A 99 -8.42 4.10 -16.75
CA LYS A 99 -8.72 3.17 -15.65
C LYS A 99 -8.77 1.71 -16.10
N ALA A 100 -9.19 1.44 -17.34
CA ALA A 100 -9.19 0.09 -17.90
C ALA A 100 -7.76 -0.43 -18.12
N TYR A 101 -6.84 0.44 -18.57
CA TYR A 101 -5.43 0.08 -18.66
C TYR A 101 -4.79 -0.17 -17.27
N VAL A 102 -5.23 0.52 -16.21
CA VAL A 102 -4.83 0.17 -14.83
C VAL A 102 -5.27 -1.24 -14.48
N LEU A 103 -6.53 -1.61 -14.79
CA LEU A 103 -7.04 -2.96 -14.54
C LEU A 103 -6.23 -4.03 -15.31
N LEU A 104 -5.91 -3.80 -16.59
CA LEU A 104 -5.04 -4.71 -17.35
C LEU A 104 -3.64 -4.82 -16.74
N GLY A 105 -3.09 -3.71 -16.25
CA GLY A 105 -1.83 -3.71 -15.53
C GLY A 105 -1.88 -4.51 -14.22
N ASP A 106 -2.96 -4.40 -13.46
CA ASP A 106 -3.18 -5.18 -12.24
C ASP A 106 -3.32 -6.69 -12.53
N ILE A 107 -4.01 -7.07 -13.61
CA ILE A 107 -4.08 -8.45 -14.10
C ILE A 107 -2.68 -8.96 -14.44
N ALA A 108 -1.92 -8.22 -15.26
CA ALA A 108 -0.56 -8.59 -15.66
C ALA A 108 0.38 -8.70 -14.45
N ALA A 109 0.26 -7.82 -13.46
CA ALA A 109 1.08 -7.85 -12.24
C ALA A 109 0.81 -9.09 -11.38
N ILE A 110 -0.45 -9.57 -11.33
CA ILE A 110 -0.81 -10.78 -10.58
C ILE A 110 -0.32 -12.04 -11.31
N GLN A 111 -0.40 -12.05 -12.63
CA GLN A 111 0.01 -13.18 -13.47
C GLN A 111 1.52 -13.25 -13.71
N ASP A 112 2.27 -12.22 -13.36
CA ASP A 112 3.73 -12.17 -13.53
C ASP A 112 4.44 -13.16 -12.59
N SER A 113 4.75 -14.34 -13.11
CA SER A 113 5.42 -15.40 -12.36
C SER A 113 6.92 -15.19 -12.18
N ILE A 114 7.53 -14.37 -13.02
CA ILE A 114 8.99 -14.13 -13.04
C ILE A 114 9.38 -12.80 -12.36
N GLY A 115 8.42 -11.92 -12.10
CA GLY A 115 8.61 -10.67 -11.37
C GLY A 115 9.41 -9.62 -12.14
N ASN A 116 9.35 -9.61 -13.48
CA ASN A 116 10.02 -8.61 -14.31
C ASN A 116 9.23 -7.31 -14.45
N ALA A 117 7.96 -7.33 -14.10
CA ALA A 117 7.02 -6.21 -14.11
C ALA A 117 6.77 -5.53 -15.48
N GLY A 118 7.39 -6.03 -16.56
CA GLY A 118 7.38 -5.34 -17.87
C GLY A 118 5.99 -5.15 -18.45
N ALA A 119 5.19 -6.21 -18.52
CA ALA A 119 3.83 -6.16 -19.07
C ALA A 119 2.92 -5.24 -18.23
N ALA A 120 2.95 -5.36 -16.91
CA ALA A 120 2.17 -4.51 -16.02
C ALA A 120 2.55 -3.03 -16.16
N ALA A 121 3.86 -2.74 -16.15
CA ALA A 121 4.36 -1.37 -16.29
C ALA A 121 3.98 -0.73 -17.61
N GLN A 122 3.95 -1.48 -18.71
CA GLN A 122 3.50 -0.99 -20.01
C GLN A 122 2.04 -0.54 -19.96
N GLN A 123 1.16 -1.32 -19.33
CA GLN A 123 -0.25 -0.97 -19.19
C GLN A 123 -0.42 0.31 -18.33
N TYR A 124 0.28 0.40 -17.21
CA TYR A 124 0.24 1.60 -16.37
C TYR A 124 0.80 2.82 -17.08
N GLN A 125 1.87 2.68 -17.88
CA GLN A 125 2.40 3.78 -18.68
C GLN A 125 1.38 4.24 -19.73
N THR A 126 0.64 3.34 -20.36
CA THR A 126 -0.45 3.67 -21.28
C THR A 126 -1.57 4.42 -20.54
N ALA A 127 -1.93 3.96 -19.33
CA ALA A 127 -2.91 4.65 -18.50
C ALA A 127 -2.50 6.09 -18.17
N ILE A 128 -1.22 6.31 -17.81
CA ILE A 128 -0.64 7.64 -17.57
C ILE A 128 -0.69 8.52 -18.82
N SER A 129 -0.40 7.94 -19.99
CA SER A 129 -0.41 8.69 -21.25
C SER A 129 -1.81 9.14 -21.65
N LEU A 130 -2.85 8.36 -21.32
CA LEU A 130 -4.26 8.68 -21.57
C LEU A 130 -4.82 9.70 -20.54
N ASP A 131 -4.40 9.58 -19.30
CA ASP A 131 -4.78 10.48 -18.21
C ASP A 131 -3.56 10.75 -17.30
N PRO A 132 -2.85 11.88 -17.51
CA PRO A 132 -1.71 12.25 -16.67
C PRO A 132 -2.06 12.52 -15.19
N HIS A 133 -3.36 12.66 -14.85
CA HIS A 133 -3.84 12.83 -13.48
C HIS A 133 -4.28 11.52 -12.82
N ASN A 134 -4.12 10.39 -13.50
CA ASN A 134 -4.44 9.07 -12.93
C ASN A 134 -3.38 8.64 -11.89
N VAL A 135 -3.52 9.14 -10.67
CA VAL A 135 -2.65 8.83 -9.52
C VAL A 135 -2.42 7.33 -9.35
N THR A 136 -3.48 6.53 -9.49
CA THR A 136 -3.41 5.07 -9.31
C THR A 136 -2.43 4.42 -10.27
N ALA A 137 -2.37 4.89 -11.53
CA ALA A 137 -1.45 4.36 -12.53
C ALA A 137 0.02 4.58 -12.14
N TYR A 138 0.37 5.77 -11.62
CA TYR A 138 1.72 6.06 -11.14
C TYR A 138 2.10 5.20 -9.94
N GLU A 139 1.20 5.07 -8.96
CA GLU A 139 1.47 4.25 -7.79
C GLU A 139 1.65 2.77 -8.13
N ARG A 140 0.79 2.24 -9.01
CA ARG A 140 0.88 0.86 -9.48
C ARG A 140 2.18 0.62 -10.24
N TYR A 141 2.56 1.54 -11.15
CA TYR A 141 3.85 1.49 -11.83
C TYR A 141 5.00 1.44 -10.84
N ALA A 142 5.04 2.36 -9.88
CA ALA A 142 6.09 2.41 -8.87
C ALA A 142 6.13 1.13 -8.02
N LYS A 143 4.97 0.60 -7.65
CA LYS A 143 4.86 -0.64 -6.86
C LYS A 143 5.40 -1.87 -7.59
N VAL A 144 5.13 -2.04 -8.88
CA VAL A 144 5.65 -3.20 -9.63
C VAL A 144 7.15 -3.06 -9.90
N TYR A 145 7.64 -1.84 -10.16
CA TYR A 145 9.04 -1.60 -10.46
C TYR A 145 9.97 -1.57 -9.24
N ARG A 146 9.44 -1.47 -8.02
CA ARG A 146 10.25 -1.34 -6.78
C ARG A 146 11.30 -2.42 -6.58
N HIS A 147 11.05 -3.64 -7.07
CA HIS A 147 11.96 -4.78 -6.97
C HIS A 147 12.82 -4.97 -8.22
N VAL A 148 12.51 -4.28 -9.32
CA VAL A 148 13.27 -4.29 -10.57
C VAL A 148 14.29 -3.15 -10.54
N ASN A 149 13.81 -1.93 -10.28
CA ASN A 149 14.65 -0.73 -10.18
C ASN A 149 13.97 0.34 -9.31
N SER A 150 14.38 0.44 -8.06
CA SER A 150 13.82 1.38 -7.09
C SER A 150 13.96 2.85 -7.53
N LYS A 151 15.04 3.20 -8.25
CA LYS A 151 15.22 4.57 -8.74
C LYS A 151 14.19 4.94 -9.80
N VAL A 152 13.90 4.02 -10.74
CA VAL A 152 12.86 4.21 -11.75
C VAL A 152 11.49 4.29 -11.08
N ALA A 153 11.22 3.44 -10.09
CA ALA A 153 9.98 3.47 -9.33
C ALA A 153 9.75 4.82 -8.64
N VAL A 154 10.78 5.35 -7.96
CA VAL A 154 10.69 6.65 -7.28
C VAL A 154 10.60 7.80 -8.29
N ALA A 155 11.34 7.75 -9.41
CA ALA A 155 11.23 8.77 -10.46
C ALA A 155 9.79 8.86 -11.00
N LYS A 156 9.06 7.75 -11.08
CA LYS A 156 7.65 7.74 -11.48
C LYS A 156 6.75 8.46 -10.47
N LEU A 157 7.02 8.34 -9.16
CA LEU A 157 6.33 9.11 -8.13
C LEU A 157 6.70 10.60 -8.17
N GLU A 158 7.92 10.94 -8.55
CA GLU A 158 8.32 12.34 -8.77
C GLU A 158 7.63 12.95 -10.00
N GLU A 159 7.36 12.17 -11.04
CA GLU A 159 6.52 12.59 -12.16
C GLU A 159 5.09 12.88 -11.69
N LEU A 160 4.49 12.00 -10.88
CA LEU A 160 3.18 12.22 -10.28
C LEU A 160 3.13 13.56 -9.53
N ARG A 161 4.15 13.85 -8.69
CA ARG A 161 4.19 15.10 -7.93
C ARG A 161 4.24 16.36 -8.80
N LYS A 162 4.69 16.27 -10.05
CA LYS A 162 4.68 17.42 -10.98
C LYS A 162 3.25 17.75 -11.47
N VAL A 163 2.40 16.75 -11.61
CA VAL A 163 1.00 16.91 -12.08
C VAL A 163 0.03 17.02 -10.91
N GLU A 164 0.36 16.38 -9.77
CA GLU A 164 -0.41 16.39 -8.52
C GLU A 164 0.48 16.85 -7.35
N PRO A 165 0.78 18.17 -7.23
CA PRO A 165 1.76 18.67 -6.26
C PRO A 165 1.41 18.41 -4.79
N ASN A 166 0.12 18.25 -4.48
CA ASN A 166 -0.36 18.01 -3.12
C ASN A 166 -0.50 16.53 -2.78
N TYR A 167 -0.23 15.64 -3.73
CA TYR A 167 -0.34 14.20 -3.48
C TYR A 167 0.87 13.70 -2.67
N PRO A 168 0.67 12.99 -1.55
CA PRO A 168 1.71 12.60 -0.63
C PRO A 168 2.50 11.37 -1.13
N VAL A 169 3.50 11.58 -1.97
CA VAL A 169 4.35 10.50 -2.54
C VAL A 169 5.48 10.06 -1.62
N GLU A 170 5.81 10.86 -0.60
CA GLU A 170 7.04 10.76 0.18
C GLU A 170 7.15 9.43 0.94
N ALA A 171 6.07 9.02 1.62
CA ALA A 171 6.07 7.76 2.37
C ALA A 171 6.21 6.55 1.43
N THR A 172 5.53 6.56 0.30
CA THR A 172 5.63 5.49 -0.72
C THR A 172 7.04 5.43 -1.32
N ALA A 173 7.64 6.59 -1.63
CA ALA A 173 9.03 6.65 -2.13
C ALA A 173 10.02 6.12 -1.08
N ALA A 174 9.82 6.48 0.19
CA ALA A 174 10.63 5.98 1.30
C ALA A 174 10.53 4.45 1.45
N GLU A 175 9.33 3.88 1.39
CA GLU A 175 9.11 2.43 1.44
C GLU A 175 9.81 1.69 0.30
N ILE A 176 9.77 2.24 -0.91
CA ILE A 176 10.46 1.67 -2.07
C ILE A 176 11.97 1.63 -1.81
N MET A 177 12.55 2.72 -1.30
CA MET A 177 13.98 2.78 -0.96
C MET A 177 14.33 1.85 0.20
N LEU A 178 13.46 1.74 1.22
CA LEU A 178 13.64 0.83 2.34
C LEU A 178 13.68 -0.64 1.89
N ASN A 179 12.76 -1.03 1.01
CA ASN A 179 12.69 -2.39 0.46
C ASN A 179 13.95 -2.75 -0.35
N ASP A 180 14.58 -1.77 -0.96
CA ASP A 180 15.87 -1.91 -1.67
C ASP A 180 17.09 -1.72 -0.73
N ARG A 181 16.87 -1.71 0.60
CA ARG A 181 17.88 -1.49 1.65
C ARG A 181 18.68 -0.20 1.52
N LYS A 182 18.14 0.78 0.81
CA LYS A 182 18.69 2.12 0.68
C LYS A 182 18.21 2.99 1.85
N TYR A 183 18.68 2.66 3.06
CA TYR A 183 18.15 3.22 4.31
C TYR A 183 18.36 4.73 4.43
N LYS A 184 19.48 5.28 3.94
CA LYS A 184 19.74 6.72 3.96
C LYS A 184 18.81 7.47 3.03
N GLU A 185 18.57 6.93 1.84
CA GLU A 185 17.62 7.49 0.87
C GLU A 185 16.18 7.39 1.39
N ALA A 186 15.81 6.26 1.99
CA ALA A 186 14.51 6.10 2.65
C ALA A 186 14.31 7.16 3.75
N LEU A 187 15.33 7.36 4.59
CA LEU A 187 15.29 8.36 5.65
C LEU A 187 15.12 9.79 5.08
N ALA A 188 15.81 10.11 3.96
CA ALA A 188 15.69 11.40 3.30
C ALA A 188 14.27 11.65 2.76
N TRP A 189 13.57 10.60 2.30
CA TRP A 189 12.17 10.67 1.87
C TRP A 189 11.22 10.80 3.06
N TYR A 190 11.38 9.99 4.10
CA TYR A 190 10.55 10.08 5.31
C TYR A 190 10.66 11.45 5.99
N ASN A 191 11.85 12.09 5.99
CA ASN A 191 12.03 13.44 6.53
C ASN A 191 11.18 14.52 5.83
N LYS A 192 10.70 14.24 4.60
CA LYS A 192 9.83 15.14 3.83
C LYS A 192 8.35 14.79 3.99
N ALA A 193 8.05 13.58 4.48
CA ALA A 193 6.68 13.11 4.61
C ALA A 193 5.93 13.89 5.70
N ASN A 194 4.65 14.21 5.41
CA ASN A 194 3.79 14.81 6.42
C ASN A 194 3.33 13.74 7.42
N PRO A 195 3.67 13.87 8.72
CA PRO A 195 3.29 12.89 9.74
C PRO A 195 1.78 12.65 9.86
N ALA A 196 0.96 13.66 9.54
CA ALA A 196 -0.50 13.52 9.55
C ALA A 196 -1.01 12.44 8.57
N ASN A 197 -0.30 12.25 7.44
CA ASN A 197 -0.64 11.26 6.41
C ASN A 197 0.04 9.91 6.61
N MET A 198 0.90 9.75 7.63
CA MET A 198 1.63 8.52 7.88
C MET A 198 0.77 7.49 8.61
N SER A 199 0.84 6.23 8.16
CA SER A 199 0.30 5.06 8.84
C SER A 199 1.22 4.61 9.99
N GLU A 200 0.76 3.65 10.79
CA GLU A 200 1.60 2.98 11.80
C GLU A 200 2.85 2.35 11.17
N ASP A 201 2.67 1.66 10.04
CA ASP A 201 3.78 1.05 9.29
C ASP A 201 4.77 2.08 8.77
N ASN A 202 4.30 3.27 8.34
CA ASN A 202 5.18 4.34 7.91
C ASN A 202 6.05 4.85 9.06
N PHE A 203 5.48 5.07 10.25
CA PHE A 203 6.26 5.47 11.43
C PHE A 203 7.25 4.38 11.86
N TYR A 204 6.82 3.11 11.84
CA TYR A 204 7.72 1.99 12.11
C TYR A 204 8.89 1.95 11.13
N ASN A 205 8.61 2.00 9.84
CA ASN A 205 9.62 1.97 8.78
C ASN A 205 10.57 3.15 8.85
N TYR A 206 10.05 4.34 9.18
CA TYR A 206 10.85 5.54 9.38
C TYR A 206 11.79 5.39 10.59
N GLY A 207 11.26 4.98 11.75
CA GLY A 207 12.04 4.71 12.96
C GLY A 207 13.08 3.62 12.73
N PHE A 208 12.72 2.56 12.00
CA PHE A 208 13.63 1.49 11.63
C PHE A 208 14.78 1.99 10.71
N ALA A 209 14.47 2.78 9.69
CA ALA A 209 15.49 3.37 8.82
C ALA A 209 16.47 4.24 9.60
N ALA A 210 15.96 5.06 10.53
CA ALA A 210 16.77 5.88 11.42
C ALA A 210 17.66 5.01 12.32
N TYR A 211 17.09 3.94 12.91
CA TYR A 211 17.84 3.00 13.77
C TYR A 211 18.98 2.32 13.00
N ILE A 212 18.71 1.79 11.81
CA ILE A 212 19.74 1.12 10.99
C ILE A 212 20.85 2.08 10.54
N THR A 213 20.52 3.34 10.31
CA THR A 213 21.51 4.38 9.99
C THR A 213 22.23 4.93 11.23
N LYS A 214 21.94 4.38 12.42
CA LYS A 214 22.48 4.75 13.72
C LYS A 214 22.10 6.16 14.20
N ASP A 215 21.05 6.74 13.61
CA ASP A 215 20.45 7.97 14.13
C ASP A 215 19.41 7.59 15.19
N TYR A 216 19.92 7.14 16.36
CA TYR A 216 19.09 6.58 17.42
C TYR A 216 18.17 7.63 18.04
N GLN A 217 18.62 8.91 18.11
CA GLN A 217 17.76 9.98 18.59
C GLN A 217 16.55 10.18 17.67
N LYS A 218 16.78 10.23 16.37
CA LYS A 218 15.70 10.30 15.37
C LYS A 218 14.77 9.10 15.46
N ALA A 219 15.32 7.88 15.63
CA ALA A 219 14.51 6.67 15.77
C ALA A 219 13.57 6.76 16.97
N LEU A 220 14.07 7.22 18.12
CA LEU A 220 13.29 7.42 19.34
C LEU A 220 12.22 8.49 19.16
N ASP A 221 12.57 9.64 18.57
CA ASP A 221 11.64 10.75 18.35
C ASP A 221 10.50 10.38 17.41
N VAL A 222 10.82 9.68 16.30
CA VAL A 222 9.85 9.18 15.32
C VAL A 222 8.91 8.16 15.98
N ALA A 223 9.45 7.23 16.77
CA ALA A 223 8.63 6.25 17.49
C ALA A 223 7.69 6.94 18.49
N LYS A 224 8.18 7.92 19.26
CA LYS A 224 7.35 8.73 20.18
C LYS A 224 6.24 9.48 19.43
N GLN A 225 6.56 10.09 18.29
CA GLN A 225 5.57 10.77 17.45
C GLN A 225 4.50 9.82 16.92
N GLY A 226 4.91 8.64 16.46
CA GLY A 226 3.99 7.60 16.03
C GLY A 226 3.09 7.10 17.15
N LEU A 227 3.62 6.95 18.37
CA LEU A 227 2.87 6.54 19.57
C LEU A 227 1.83 7.58 20.02
N GLN A 228 2.00 8.86 19.68
CA GLN A 228 0.94 9.87 19.92
C GLN A 228 -0.31 9.57 19.06
N LYS A 229 -0.11 9.03 17.86
CA LYS A 229 -1.19 8.68 16.92
C LYS A 229 -1.67 7.23 17.12
N PHE A 230 -0.77 6.33 17.49
CA PHE A 230 -1.00 4.88 17.67
C PHE A 230 -0.50 4.42 19.05
N PRO A 231 -1.17 4.81 20.14
CA PRO A 231 -0.63 4.69 21.50
C PRO A 231 -0.40 3.24 21.99
N ASN A 232 -1.07 2.27 21.36
CA ASN A 232 -0.95 0.85 21.72
C ASN A 232 -0.04 0.05 20.78
N SER A 233 0.75 0.73 19.93
CA SER A 233 1.62 0.07 18.98
C SER A 233 2.79 -0.64 19.66
N GLU A 234 2.81 -1.96 19.61
CA GLU A 234 3.95 -2.77 20.05
C GLU A 234 5.16 -2.57 19.12
N TYR A 235 4.94 -2.34 17.82
CA TYR A 235 6.01 -2.13 16.85
C TYR A 235 6.76 -0.83 17.09
N LEU A 236 6.04 0.26 17.32
CA LEU A 236 6.65 1.56 17.63
C LEU A 236 7.32 1.54 19.00
N SER A 237 6.70 0.89 20.02
CA SER A 237 7.32 0.71 21.33
C SER A 237 8.61 -0.10 21.23
N ARG A 238 8.69 -1.09 20.34
CA ARG A 238 9.91 -1.86 20.09
C ARG A 238 11.03 -0.99 19.50
N ILE A 239 10.73 -0.13 18.53
CA ILE A 239 11.71 0.84 17.99
C ILE A 239 12.18 1.79 19.08
N ALA A 240 11.25 2.34 19.87
CA ALA A 240 11.60 3.24 20.98
C ALA A 240 12.49 2.56 22.03
N MET A 241 12.17 1.32 22.43
CA MET A 241 12.97 0.51 23.35
C MET A 241 14.39 0.30 22.81
N MET A 242 14.52 -0.14 21.57
CA MET A 242 15.82 -0.39 20.92
C MET A 242 16.66 0.89 20.84
N ALA A 243 16.07 1.99 20.38
CA ALA A 243 16.77 3.28 20.26
C ALA A 243 17.21 3.83 21.62
N ALA A 244 16.36 3.73 22.66
CA ALA A 244 16.67 4.18 24.01
C ALA A 244 17.86 3.40 24.63
N VAL A 245 17.97 2.09 24.38
CA VAL A 245 19.14 1.29 24.83
C VAL A 245 20.42 1.79 24.19
N GLU A 246 20.42 2.05 22.88
CA GLU A 246 21.61 2.57 22.17
C GLU A 246 22.01 3.99 22.66
N LEU A 247 21.03 4.78 23.07
CA LEU A 247 21.23 6.09 23.70
C LEU A 247 21.64 6.02 25.18
N LYS A 248 21.64 4.81 25.77
CA LYS A 248 21.84 4.54 27.20
C LYS A 248 20.77 5.17 28.11
N ASP A 249 19.61 5.50 27.57
CA ASP A 249 18.42 5.92 28.33
C ASP A 249 17.65 4.68 28.77
N TYR A 250 18.23 3.97 29.75
CA TYR A 250 17.71 2.71 30.22
C TYR A 250 16.33 2.80 30.89
N PRO A 251 16.01 3.85 31.67
CA PRO A 251 14.66 4.02 32.22
C PRO A 251 13.60 4.10 31.15
N THR A 252 13.84 4.89 30.08
CA THR A 252 12.95 4.99 28.92
C THR A 252 12.85 3.66 28.20
N ALA A 253 13.97 2.94 28.00
CA ALA A 253 13.97 1.63 27.37
C ALA A 253 13.11 0.61 28.13
N ILE A 254 13.22 0.57 29.48
CA ILE A 254 12.43 -0.32 30.34
C ILE A 254 10.94 0.01 30.25
N SER A 255 10.58 1.30 30.23
CA SER A 255 9.18 1.73 30.08
C SER A 255 8.56 1.17 28.80
N TYR A 256 9.25 1.30 27.64
CA TYR A 256 8.77 0.75 26.37
C TYR A 256 8.82 -0.78 26.32
N ALA A 257 9.82 -1.41 26.96
CA ALA A 257 9.87 -2.87 27.10
C ALA A 257 8.61 -3.40 27.79
N ASN A 258 8.17 -2.77 28.89
CA ASN A 258 6.95 -3.16 29.57
C ASN A 258 5.72 -3.14 28.65
N THR A 259 5.61 -2.13 27.78
CA THR A 259 4.55 -2.08 26.77
C THR A 259 4.65 -3.22 25.77
N VAL A 260 5.86 -3.49 25.26
CA VAL A 260 6.10 -4.61 24.31
C VAL A 260 5.73 -5.94 24.95
N PHE A 261 6.17 -6.20 26.22
CA PHE A 261 5.95 -7.48 26.88
C PHE A 261 4.52 -7.66 27.41
N ALA A 262 3.79 -6.58 27.71
CA ALA A 262 2.37 -6.63 28.05
C ALA A 262 1.46 -6.88 26.84
N GLY A 263 1.92 -6.56 25.64
CA GLY A 263 1.16 -6.73 24.41
C GLY A 263 0.96 -8.20 24.02
N LYS A 264 0.02 -8.45 23.11
CA LYS A 264 -0.34 -9.81 22.64
C LYS A 264 0.52 -10.31 21.49
N GLY A 265 1.34 -9.44 20.88
CA GLY A 265 2.21 -9.78 19.76
C GLY A 265 3.30 -10.79 20.14
N LYS A 266 3.78 -11.53 19.14
CA LYS A 266 4.88 -12.49 19.32
C LYS A 266 6.15 -11.74 19.73
N LYS A 267 6.79 -12.18 20.81
CA LYS A 267 8.10 -11.70 21.26
C LYS A 267 9.19 -12.50 20.56
N VAL A 268 10.24 -11.81 20.12
CA VAL A 268 11.41 -12.40 19.46
C VAL A 268 12.63 -12.32 20.38
N SER A 269 13.66 -13.14 20.11
CA SER A 269 14.87 -13.15 20.94
C SER A 269 15.47 -11.78 21.16
N ASN A 270 15.48 -10.95 20.14
CA ASN A 270 15.99 -9.57 20.23
C ASN A 270 15.24 -8.71 21.26
N ASP A 271 13.94 -8.93 21.46
CA ASP A 271 13.17 -8.17 22.48
C ASP A 271 13.71 -8.46 23.89
N TYR A 272 14.00 -9.74 24.19
CA TYR A 272 14.58 -10.15 25.47
C TYR A 272 16.01 -9.63 25.64
N ASP A 273 16.84 -9.70 24.59
CA ASP A 273 18.23 -9.22 24.62
C ASP A 273 18.28 -7.71 24.89
N VAL A 274 17.44 -6.94 24.22
CA VAL A 274 17.37 -5.48 24.39
C VAL A 274 16.83 -5.13 25.77
N TYR A 275 15.81 -5.85 26.27
CA TYR A 275 15.27 -5.64 27.60
C TYR A 275 16.31 -5.97 28.69
N ALA A 276 17.01 -7.10 28.55
CA ALA A 276 18.08 -7.48 29.48
C ALA A 276 19.19 -6.44 29.52
N LYS A 277 19.62 -5.90 28.37
CA LYS A 277 20.59 -4.79 28.30
C LYS A 277 20.08 -3.55 29.03
N ALA A 278 18.80 -3.20 28.90
CA ALA A 278 18.20 -2.08 29.59
C ALA A 278 18.22 -2.28 31.11
N LEU A 279 17.82 -3.46 31.61
CA LEU A 279 17.83 -3.80 33.02
C LEU A 279 19.25 -3.77 33.62
N CYS A 280 20.21 -4.42 32.97
CA CYS A 280 21.62 -4.41 33.37
C CYS A 280 22.18 -2.98 33.41
N GLY A 281 21.93 -2.18 32.36
CA GLY A 281 22.37 -0.79 32.32
C GLY A 281 21.75 0.09 33.38
N ASN A 282 20.51 -0.21 33.80
CA ASN A 282 19.79 0.48 34.88
C ASN A 282 20.09 -0.13 36.30
N LYS A 283 21.04 -1.07 36.38
CA LYS A 283 21.40 -1.77 37.62
C LYS A 283 20.22 -2.51 38.32
N GLN A 284 19.27 -2.98 37.53
CA GLN A 284 18.14 -3.84 37.93
C GLN A 284 18.47 -5.28 37.50
N TYR A 285 19.01 -6.08 38.42
CA TYR A 285 19.44 -7.48 38.17
C TYR A 285 18.36 -8.43 38.62
#